data_3187c6b3c4bc91823285b3d3114ed026
#
_entry.id   3187c6b3c4bc91823285b3d3114ed026
#
_cell.length_a   1.000
_cell.length_b   1.000
_cell.length_c   1.000
_cell.angle_alpha   90.00
_cell.angle_beta   90.00
_cell.angle_gamma   90.00
#
_symmetry.space_group_name_H-M   'P 1'
#
loop_
_entity.id
_entity.type
_entity.pdbx_description
1 polymer ?
#
loop_
_entity_poly.entity_id
_entity_poly.type
_entity_poly.pdbx_seq_one_letter_code
_entity_poly.pdbx_strand_id
1 'polypeptide(L)'
;MKPVSQDEYKAMQAKDWEWAKALIQCQIDDKRPGVQHLTNRPIINIKQMLESSAELYGDGIAFYTKFEKGPYTTITHREVFNDVNGMGTALIAHGMKDKRIAVIGETTYMWGIGYLGTVCGTGIVVPLDKELSYNELKNLINEAECSAIIFDKKRRGNISHGSDIFRQSNGSTVYNPQGRN
;
A
#
# COMPACT_ATOMS: atom_id res chain seq x y z
N MET A 1 20.88 2.49 -16.00
CA MET A 1 20.53 3.90 -15.73
C MET A 1 21.80 4.68 -15.51
N LYS A 2 22.05 5.78 -16.24
CA LYS A 2 23.11 6.71 -15.87
C LYS A 2 22.65 7.42 -14.59
N PRO A 3 23.46 7.51 -13.54
CA PRO A 3 23.09 8.30 -12.37
C PRO A 3 22.90 9.76 -12.78
N VAL A 4 21.83 10.36 -12.31
CA VAL A 4 21.55 11.80 -12.49
C VAL A 4 22.65 12.58 -11.79
N SER A 5 23.30 13.54 -12.47
CA SER A 5 24.33 14.37 -11.86
C SER A 5 23.73 15.31 -10.81
N GLN A 6 24.59 15.83 -9.91
CA GLN A 6 24.14 16.77 -8.87
C GLN A 6 23.54 18.06 -9.47
N ASP A 7 24.03 18.50 -10.63
CA ASP A 7 23.52 19.70 -11.30
C ASP A 7 22.16 19.42 -11.96
N GLU A 8 21.98 18.23 -12.52
CA GLU A 8 20.70 17.72 -13.02
C GLU A 8 19.67 17.65 -11.89
N TYR A 9 20.06 17.17 -10.71
CA TYR A 9 19.17 17.12 -9.54
C TYR A 9 18.78 18.52 -9.04
N LYS A 10 19.71 19.49 -9.04
CA LYS A 10 19.42 20.89 -8.70
C LYS A 10 18.49 21.56 -9.69
N ALA A 11 18.64 21.29 -10.99
CA ALA A 11 17.74 21.80 -12.03
C ALA A 11 16.32 21.23 -11.88
N MET A 12 16.19 19.94 -11.51
CA MET A 12 14.88 19.35 -11.18
C MET A 12 14.24 20.01 -9.96
N GLN A 13 15.01 20.33 -8.92
CA GLN A 13 14.50 21.05 -7.74
C GLN A 13 14.08 22.49 -8.06
N ALA A 14 14.72 23.13 -9.04
CA ALA A 14 14.39 24.47 -9.50
C ALA A 14 13.06 24.55 -10.31
N LYS A 15 12.33 23.43 -10.45
CA LYS A 15 11.07 23.34 -11.19
C LYS A 15 11.18 23.65 -12.68
N ASP A 16 12.29 23.38 -13.31
CA ASP A 16 12.43 23.44 -14.75
C ASP A 16 11.77 22.23 -15.41
N TRP A 17 10.46 22.33 -15.62
CA TRP A 17 9.64 21.27 -16.17
C TRP A 17 10.00 20.91 -17.62
N GLU A 18 10.48 21.85 -18.41
CA GLU A 18 10.85 21.57 -19.80
C GLU A 18 12.12 20.72 -19.85
N TRP A 19 13.08 21.03 -18.98
CA TRP A 19 14.28 20.20 -18.83
C TRP A 19 13.94 18.80 -18.31
N ALA A 20 13.07 18.70 -17.30
CA ALA A 20 12.62 17.41 -16.77
C ALA A 20 11.88 16.56 -17.83
N LYS A 21 11.05 17.18 -18.65
CA LYS A 21 10.41 16.51 -19.79
C LYS A 21 11.42 16.01 -20.81
N ALA A 22 12.40 16.83 -21.16
CA ALA A 22 13.47 16.46 -22.10
C ALA A 22 14.28 15.27 -21.56
N LEU A 23 14.63 15.28 -20.25
CA LEU A 23 15.33 14.18 -19.60
C LEU A 23 14.52 12.88 -19.61
N ILE A 24 13.25 12.95 -19.28
CA ILE A 24 12.33 11.79 -19.34
C ILE A 24 12.25 11.26 -20.77
N GLN A 25 12.10 12.14 -21.75
CA GLN A 25 12.04 11.75 -23.15
C GLN A 25 13.35 11.10 -23.61
N CYS A 26 14.51 11.64 -23.23
CA CYS A 26 15.80 11.00 -23.51
C CYS A 26 15.94 9.61 -22.89
N GLN A 27 15.35 9.36 -21.73
CA GLN A 27 15.33 8.03 -21.10
C GLN A 27 14.38 7.07 -21.84
N ILE A 28 13.26 7.58 -22.33
CA ILE A 28 12.29 6.81 -23.14
C ILE A 28 12.91 6.45 -24.51
N ASP A 29 13.62 7.40 -25.12
CA ASP A 29 14.24 7.25 -26.44
C ASP A 29 15.60 6.54 -26.40
N ASP A 30 16.10 6.15 -25.22
CA ASP A 30 17.39 5.46 -25.05
C ASP A 30 17.36 4.07 -25.71
N LYS A 31 17.87 4.02 -26.92
CA LYS A 31 17.95 2.82 -27.76
C LYS A 31 19.28 2.05 -27.59
N ARG A 32 19.92 2.13 -26.43
CA ARG A 32 21.20 1.43 -26.20
C ARG A 32 21.03 -0.08 -26.43
N PRO A 33 21.95 -0.73 -27.14
CA PRO A 33 21.94 -2.18 -27.30
C PRO A 33 21.96 -2.87 -25.94
N GLY A 34 21.03 -3.82 -25.72
CA GLY A 34 20.91 -4.57 -24.48
C GLY A 34 20.01 -3.94 -23.41
N VAL A 35 19.50 -2.70 -23.60
CA VAL A 35 18.43 -2.16 -22.78
C VAL A 35 17.10 -2.68 -23.33
N GLN A 36 16.49 -3.61 -22.61
CA GLN A 36 15.16 -4.06 -22.95
C GLN A 36 14.16 -2.97 -22.53
N HIS A 37 13.66 -2.21 -23.51
CA HIS A 37 12.56 -1.29 -23.27
C HIS A 37 11.33 -2.13 -22.92
N LEU A 38 10.93 -2.11 -21.66
CA LEU A 38 9.68 -2.72 -21.24
C LEU A 38 8.55 -1.97 -21.94
N THR A 39 7.84 -2.63 -22.82
CA THR A 39 6.61 -2.10 -23.41
C THR A 39 5.64 -1.80 -22.27
N ASN A 40 5.26 -0.53 -22.14
CA ASN A 40 4.30 -0.13 -21.12
C ASN A 40 2.99 -0.86 -21.35
N ARG A 41 2.61 -1.68 -20.38
CA ARG A 41 1.28 -2.30 -20.38
C ARG A 41 0.25 -1.22 -20.01
N PRO A 42 -0.88 -1.15 -20.71
CA PRO A 42 -1.97 -0.28 -20.28
C PRO A 42 -2.47 -0.77 -18.92
N ILE A 43 -2.35 0.07 -17.90
CA ILE A 43 -2.83 -0.20 -16.55
C ILE A 43 -4.04 0.70 -16.33
N ILE A 44 -5.22 0.11 -16.15
CA ILE A 44 -6.47 0.83 -15.94
C ILE A 44 -6.66 1.15 -14.45
N ASN A 45 -6.27 0.22 -13.57
CA ASN A 45 -6.37 0.38 -12.13
C ASN A 45 -5.37 -0.53 -11.40
N ILE A 46 -5.23 -0.33 -10.09
CA ILE A 46 -4.28 -1.08 -9.25
C ILE A 46 -4.61 -2.57 -9.21
N LYS A 47 -5.89 -2.94 -9.20
CA LYS A 47 -6.30 -4.35 -9.21
C LYS A 47 -5.80 -5.06 -10.48
N GLN A 48 -6.04 -4.47 -11.65
CA GLN A 48 -5.56 -5.03 -12.92
C GLN A 48 -4.03 -5.09 -12.98
N MET A 49 -3.34 -4.11 -12.40
CA MET A 49 -1.88 -4.14 -12.30
C MET A 49 -1.39 -5.37 -11.53
N LEU A 50 -2.01 -5.68 -10.38
CA LEU A 50 -1.66 -6.85 -9.58
C LEU A 50 -1.99 -8.15 -10.29
N GLU A 51 -3.18 -8.24 -10.89
CA GLU A 51 -3.63 -9.40 -11.65
C GLU A 51 -2.66 -9.71 -12.81
N SER A 52 -2.38 -8.73 -13.64
CA SER A 52 -1.46 -8.91 -14.76
C SER A 52 0.00 -9.13 -14.31
N SER A 53 0.40 -8.65 -13.12
CA SER A 53 1.70 -8.97 -12.56
C SER A 53 1.78 -10.43 -12.07
N ALA A 54 0.69 -10.95 -11.48
CA ALA A 54 0.60 -12.36 -11.11
C ALA A 54 0.58 -13.29 -12.33
N GLU A 55 -0.05 -12.87 -13.43
CA GLU A 55 -0.04 -13.63 -14.70
C GLU A 55 1.35 -13.66 -15.35
N LEU A 56 2.03 -12.51 -15.42
CA LEU A 56 3.30 -12.39 -16.14
C LEU A 56 4.50 -12.89 -15.37
N TYR A 57 4.52 -12.64 -14.06
CA TYR A 57 5.68 -12.94 -13.21
C TYR A 57 5.42 -14.10 -12.24
N GLY A 58 4.16 -14.50 -12.05
CA GLY A 58 3.72 -15.69 -11.34
C GLY A 58 4.53 -16.05 -10.10
N ASP A 59 5.39 -17.05 -10.27
CA ASP A 59 6.25 -17.57 -9.20
C ASP A 59 7.56 -16.78 -9.02
N GLY A 60 7.76 -15.69 -9.78
CA GLY A 60 8.85 -14.74 -9.58
C GLY A 60 8.70 -14.01 -8.24
N ILE A 61 9.84 -13.73 -7.59
CA ILE A 61 9.87 -13.08 -6.28
C ILE A 61 9.45 -11.61 -6.42
N ALA A 62 8.39 -11.23 -5.70
CA ALA A 62 7.92 -9.85 -5.60
C ALA A 62 8.51 -9.13 -4.38
N PHE A 63 8.64 -9.83 -3.25
CA PHE A 63 9.13 -9.26 -2.01
C PHE A 63 10.08 -10.21 -1.27
N TYR A 64 11.05 -9.60 -0.60
CA TYR A 64 11.75 -10.21 0.52
C TYR A 64 11.22 -9.56 1.79
N THR A 65 10.57 -10.32 2.65
CA THR A 65 10.01 -9.82 3.90
C THR A 65 10.59 -10.57 5.09
N LYS A 66 10.50 -9.96 6.25
CA LYS A 66 10.92 -10.57 7.49
C LYS A 66 9.77 -10.52 8.49
N PHE A 67 9.28 -11.69 8.85
CA PHE A 67 8.28 -11.82 9.90
C PHE A 67 8.99 -11.98 11.24
N GLU A 68 8.85 -10.99 12.11
CA GLU A 68 9.51 -10.93 13.43
C GLU A 68 11.05 -11.03 13.33
N LYS A 69 11.70 -11.84 14.18
CA LYS A 69 13.15 -12.03 14.24
C LYS A 69 13.66 -13.19 13.38
N GLY A 70 12.81 -13.77 12.54
CA GLY A 70 13.15 -14.90 11.67
C GLY A 70 14.06 -14.54 10.49
N PRO A 71 14.38 -15.49 9.61
CA PRO A 71 15.07 -15.24 8.35
C PRO A 71 14.16 -14.45 7.39
N TYR A 72 14.77 -13.93 6.33
CA TYR A 72 13.97 -13.36 5.22
C TYR A 72 13.19 -14.48 4.53
N THR A 73 11.92 -14.19 4.26
CA THR A 73 11.01 -15.04 3.49
C THR A 73 10.73 -14.36 2.16
N THR A 74 10.73 -15.11 1.08
CA THR A 74 10.33 -14.65 -0.25
C THR A 74 8.82 -14.75 -0.40
N ILE A 75 8.25 -13.78 -1.11
CA ILE A 75 6.84 -13.77 -1.49
C ILE A 75 6.78 -13.53 -3.00
N THR A 76 6.06 -14.39 -3.71
CA THR A 76 5.89 -14.34 -5.16
C THR A 76 4.81 -13.35 -5.57
N HIS A 77 4.77 -12.95 -6.84
CA HIS A 77 3.70 -12.10 -7.39
C HIS A 77 2.33 -12.76 -7.26
N ARG A 78 2.26 -14.08 -7.40
CA ARG A 78 1.02 -14.86 -7.23
C ARG A 78 0.53 -14.85 -5.80
N GLU A 79 1.42 -15.01 -4.83
CA GLU A 79 1.09 -14.92 -3.41
C GLU A 79 0.60 -13.54 -3.03
N VAL A 80 1.26 -12.46 -3.51
CA VAL A 80 0.77 -11.07 -3.30
C VAL A 80 -0.66 -10.91 -3.80
N PHE A 81 -0.95 -11.37 -5.01
CA PHE A 81 -2.29 -11.27 -5.60
C PHE A 81 -3.33 -12.04 -4.76
N ASN A 82 -2.98 -13.25 -4.33
CA ASN A 82 -3.86 -14.06 -3.49
C ASN A 82 -4.10 -13.42 -2.11
N ASP A 83 -3.07 -12.89 -1.47
CA ASP A 83 -3.16 -12.24 -0.17
C ASP A 83 -4.01 -10.96 -0.23
N VAL A 84 -3.84 -10.16 -1.29
CA VAL A 84 -4.67 -8.96 -1.53
C VAL A 84 -6.14 -9.33 -1.75
N ASN A 85 -6.42 -10.36 -2.54
CA ASN A 85 -7.79 -10.83 -2.75
C ASN A 85 -8.39 -11.44 -1.48
N GLY A 86 -7.61 -12.20 -0.71
CA GLY A 86 -8.01 -12.75 0.58
C GLY A 86 -8.39 -11.65 1.57
N MET A 87 -7.54 -10.62 1.68
CA MET A 87 -7.82 -9.45 2.53
C MET A 87 -9.09 -8.73 2.08
N GLY A 88 -9.23 -8.42 0.80
CA GLY A 88 -10.42 -7.76 0.26
C GLY A 88 -11.69 -8.56 0.50
N THR A 89 -11.64 -9.87 0.29
CA THR A 89 -12.77 -10.79 0.54
C THR A 89 -13.18 -10.79 2.02
N ALA A 90 -12.19 -10.87 2.93
CA ALA A 90 -12.44 -10.82 4.36
C ALA A 90 -13.10 -9.49 4.78
N LEU A 91 -12.59 -8.36 4.28
CA LEU A 91 -13.17 -7.05 4.56
C LEU A 91 -14.62 -6.95 4.05
N ILE A 92 -14.91 -7.45 2.86
CA ILE A 92 -16.28 -7.48 2.30
C ILE A 92 -17.18 -8.36 3.17
N ALA A 93 -16.73 -9.54 3.59
CA ALA A 93 -17.48 -10.44 4.47
C ALA A 93 -17.81 -9.79 5.83
N HIS A 94 -16.98 -8.85 6.29
CA HIS A 94 -17.24 -8.03 7.48
C HIS A 94 -18.04 -6.75 7.21
N GLY A 95 -18.65 -6.60 6.05
CA GLY A 95 -19.53 -5.47 5.72
C GLY A 95 -18.79 -4.18 5.36
N MET A 96 -17.49 -4.26 5.02
CA MET A 96 -16.65 -3.10 4.71
C MET A 96 -16.71 -2.66 3.23
N LYS A 97 -17.61 -3.25 2.43
CA LYS A 97 -17.80 -2.85 1.04
C LYS A 97 -18.16 -1.36 0.94
N ASP A 98 -17.43 -0.61 0.11
CA ASP A 98 -17.59 0.82 -0.14
C ASP A 98 -17.43 1.73 1.10
N LYS A 99 -16.83 1.18 2.19
CA LYS A 99 -16.54 1.93 3.41
C LYS A 99 -15.13 2.53 3.40
N ARG A 100 -14.92 3.56 4.23
CA ARG A 100 -13.60 4.12 4.50
C ARG A 100 -12.92 3.30 5.58
N ILE A 101 -11.70 2.85 5.27
CA ILE A 101 -10.92 1.95 6.13
C ILE A 101 -9.57 2.62 6.38
N ALA A 102 -9.30 2.93 7.65
CA ALA A 102 -8.01 3.46 8.07
C ALA A 102 -6.95 2.36 8.07
N VAL A 103 -5.73 2.68 7.60
CA VAL A 103 -4.57 1.78 7.64
C VAL A 103 -3.42 2.49 8.30
N ILE A 104 -2.93 1.96 9.43
CA ILE A 104 -1.84 2.55 10.23
C ILE A 104 -0.86 1.48 10.68
N GLY A 105 0.43 1.78 10.64
CA GLY A 105 1.49 0.88 11.12
C GLY A 105 2.81 1.08 10.40
N GLU A 106 3.76 0.20 10.70
CA GLU A 106 5.03 0.14 9.99
C GLU A 106 4.82 -0.27 8.53
N THR A 107 5.59 0.33 7.62
CA THR A 107 5.54 0.00 6.19
C THR A 107 6.13 -1.40 5.96
N THR A 108 5.32 -2.41 6.24
CA THR A 108 5.64 -3.83 6.08
C THR A 108 4.83 -4.43 4.94
N TYR A 109 5.13 -5.69 4.58
CA TYR A 109 4.32 -6.45 3.65
C TYR A 109 2.83 -6.47 4.05
N MET A 110 2.54 -6.73 5.33
CA MET A 110 1.15 -6.79 5.83
C MET A 110 0.43 -5.43 5.77
N TRP A 111 1.15 -4.33 5.98
CA TRP A 111 0.61 -2.98 5.76
C TRP A 111 0.22 -2.81 4.28
N GLY A 112 1.09 -3.24 3.36
CA GLY A 112 0.82 -3.22 1.92
C GLY A 112 -0.39 -4.06 1.53
N ILE A 113 -0.55 -5.25 2.12
CA ILE A 113 -1.72 -6.12 1.90
C ILE A 113 -3.02 -5.46 2.43
N GLY A 114 -2.97 -4.84 3.59
CA GLY A 114 -4.12 -4.08 4.14
C GLY A 114 -4.53 -2.91 3.23
N TYR A 115 -3.54 -2.15 2.74
CA TYR A 115 -3.76 -1.04 1.82
C TYR A 115 -4.34 -1.53 0.47
N LEU A 116 -3.66 -2.47 -0.18
CA LEU A 116 -4.05 -2.99 -1.49
C LEU A 116 -5.37 -3.77 -1.44
N GLY A 117 -5.60 -4.57 -0.40
CA GLY A 117 -6.86 -5.28 -0.18
C GLY A 117 -8.05 -4.35 -0.03
N THR A 118 -7.82 -3.15 0.52
CA THR A 118 -8.85 -2.11 0.60
C THR A 118 -9.10 -1.45 -0.76
N VAL A 119 -8.05 -0.97 -1.43
CA VAL A 119 -8.18 -0.14 -2.65
C VAL A 119 -8.53 -0.95 -3.89
N CYS A 120 -8.26 -2.26 -3.91
CA CYS A 120 -8.52 -3.13 -5.06
C CYS A 120 -9.99 -3.59 -5.19
N GLY A 121 -10.94 -2.78 -4.75
CA GLY A 121 -12.36 -3.01 -4.98
C GLY A 121 -13.17 -3.32 -3.72
N THR A 122 -12.57 -3.14 -2.54
CA THR A 122 -13.29 -3.28 -1.25
C THR A 122 -13.88 -1.95 -0.82
N GLY A 123 -13.07 -0.89 -0.71
CA GLY A 123 -13.50 0.40 -0.18
C GLY A 123 -12.51 1.52 -0.45
N ILE A 124 -12.57 2.54 0.38
CA ILE A 124 -11.71 3.72 0.33
C ILE A 124 -10.64 3.59 1.43
N VAL A 125 -9.38 3.52 1.05
CA VAL A 125 -8.28 3.46 2.01
C VAL A 125 -7.96 4.86 2.55
N VAL A 126 -7.76 4.97 3.86
CA VAL A 126 -7.32 6.19 4.56
C VAL A 126 -5.99 5.86 5.25
N PRO A 127 -4.85 6.06 4.58
CA PRO A 127 -3.55 5.80 5.20
C PRO A 127 -3.25 6.87 6.24
N LEU A 128 -2.86 6.45 7.44
CA LEU A 128 -2.54 7.32 8.56
C LEU A 128 -1.08 7.14 8.99
N ASP A 129 -0.46 8.25 9.40
CA ASP A 129 0.90 8.23 9.89
C ASP A 129 1.00 7.45 11.20
N LYS A 130 1.99 6.58 11.27
CA LYS A 130 2.28 5.78 12.48
C LYS A 130 2.72 6.63 13.69
N GLU A 131 3.23 7.83 13.47
CA GLU A 131 3.71 8.72 14.55
C GLU A 131 2.58 9.55 15.19
N LEU A 132 1.36 9.48 14.68
CA LEU A 132 0.21 10.19 15.24
C LEU A 132 -0.05 9.80 16.70
N SER A 133 -0.30 10.82 17.54
CA SER A 133 -0.79 10.62 18.90
C SER A 133 -2.22 10.03 18.89
N TYR A 134 -2.64 9.50 20.03
CA TYR A 134 -3.99 8.94 20.17
C TYR A 134 -5.10 9.95 19.83
N ASN A 135 -4.96 11.20 20.26
CA ASN A 135 -5.97 12.24 20.04
C ASN A 135 -6.04 12.64 18.55
N GLU A 136 -4.90 12.79 17.89
CA GLU A 136 -4.83 13.08 16.46
C GLU A 136 -5.43 11.93 15.65
N LEU A 137 -5.05 10.69 15.98
CA LEU A 137 -5.59 9.50 15.35
C LEU A 137 -7.12 9.42 15.47
N LYS A 138 -7.65 9.64 16.68
CA LYS A 138 -9.09 9.68 16.96
C LYS A 138 -9.80 10.75 16.13
N ASN A 139 -9.24 11.96 16.07
CA ASN A 139 -9.82 13.07 15.33
C ASN A 139 -9.87 12.75 13.82
N LEU A 140 -8.75 12.28 13.24
CA LEU A 140 -8.67 11.97 11.81
C LEU A 140 -9.59 10.80 11.42
N ILE A 141 -9.69 9.76 12.24
CA ILE A 141 -10.59 8.62 12.00
C ILE A 141 -12.06 9.07 12.00
N ASN A 142 -12.43 9.95 12.94
CA ASN A 142 -13.79 10.48 13.04
C ASN A 142 -14.10 11.46 11.89
N GLU A 143 -13.19 12.37 11.58
CA GLU A 143 -13.34 13.32 10.48
C GLU A 143 -13.42 12.64 9.12
N ALA A 144 -12.61 11.61 8.91
CA ALA A 144 -12.67 10.78 7.71
C ALA A 144 -13.84 9.78 7.73
N GLU A 145 -14.65 9.72 8.78
CA GLU A 145 -15.77 8.77 8.93
C GLU A 145 -15.35 7.32 8.64
N CYS A 146 -14.19 6.89 9.13
CA CYS A 146 -13.71 5.54 8.92
C CYS A 146 -14.61 4.51 9.62
N SER A 147 -14.96 3.45 8.91
CA SER A 147 -15.78 2.35 9.44
C SER A 147 -14.95 1.22 10.06
N ALA A 148 -13.66 1.16 9.75
CA ALA A 148 -12.72 0.18 10.31
C ALA A 148 -11.31 0.74 10.33
N ILE A 149 -10.43 0.08 11.11
CA ILE A 149 -9.01 0.36 11.13
C ILE A 149 -8.22 -0.95 11.03
N ILE A 150 -7.22 -0.96 10.15
CA ILE A 150 -6.20 -2.00 10.03
C ILE A 150 -4.93 -1.46 10.68
N PHE A 151 -4.37 -2.19 11.63
CA PHE A 151 -3.20 -1.75 12.39
C PHE A 151 -2.24 -2.91 12.71
N ASP A 152 -0.98 -2.59 12.97
CA ASP A 152 0.01 -3.58 13.37
C ASP A 152 -0.06 -3.92 14.87
N LYS A 153 0.56 -5.06 15.26
CA LYS A 153 0.57 -5.55 16.64
C LYS A 153 1.16 -4.55 17.65
N LYS A 154 2.13 -3.72 17.24
CA LYS A 154 2.77 -2.73 18.11
C LYS A 154 1.80 -1.64 18.55
N ARG A 155 0.81 -1.33 17.71
CA ARG A 155 -0.22 -0.30 17.95
C ARG A 155 -1.42 -0.82 18.76
N ARG A 156 -1.50 -2.11 19.02
CA ARG A 156 -2.64 -2.71 19.73
C ARG A 156 -2.92 -2.03 21.07
N GLY A 157 -1.88 -1.70 21.86
CA GLY A 157 -2.05 -1.01 23.15
C GLY A 157 -2.69 0.38 23.02
N ASN A 158 -2.29 1.14 22.02
CA ASN A 158 -2.81 2.50 21.78
C ASN A 158 -4.22 2.48 21.18
N ILE A 159 -4.61 1.41 20.50
CA ILE A 159 -5.89 1.29 19.80
C ILE A 159 -6.89 0.45 20.60
N SER A 160 -6.46 -0.48 21.46
CA SER A 160 -7.34 -1.34 22.25
C SER A 160 -8.06 -0.62 23.40
N HIS A 161 -7.56 0.52 23.88
CA HIS A 161 -8.36 1.46 24.67
C HIS A 161 -9.41 2.20 23.82
N GLY A 162 -9.44 1.93 22.52
CA GLY A 162 -10.21 2.59 21.48
C GLY A 162 -11.62 2.07 21.26
N SER A 163 -12.27 1.40 22.24
CA SER A 163 -13.74 1.33 22.25
C SER A 163 -14.36 2.73 22.09
N ASP A 164 -13.61 3.78 22.43
CA ASP A 164 -14.04 5.18 22.34
C ASP A 164 -13.76 5.81 20.97
N ILE A 165 -12.81 5.28 20.17
CA ILE A 165 -12.55 5.78 18.80
C ILE A 165 -13.76 5.52 17.90
N PHE A 166 -14.42 4.37 18.06
CA PHE A 166 -15.53 3.95 17.21
C PHE A 166 -16.92 4.02 17.87
N ARG A 167 -17.01 4.53 19.08
CA ARG A 167 -18.32 4.58 19.82
C ARG A 167 -19.38 5.46 19.17
N GLN A 168 -19.02 6.33 18.25
CA GLN A 168 -19.97 7.23 17.58
C GLN A 168 -20.38 6.78 16.17
N SER A 169 -19.71 5.80 15.57
CA SER A 169 -20.09 5.24 14.27
C SER A 169 -20.71 3.87 14.47
N ASN A 170 -22.00 3.75 14.16
CA ASN A 170 -22.76 2.51 14.25
C ASN A 170 -22.04 1.34 13.55
N GLY A 171 -21.52 0.38 14.33
CA GLY A 171 -21.08 -0.92 13.83
C GLY A 171 -19.65 -1.04 13.28
N SER A 172 -18.71 -0.21 13.77
CA SER A 172 -17.31 -0.29 13.34
C SER A 172 -16.58 -1.52 13.89
N THR A 173 -15.80 -2.17 13.04
CA THR A 173 -15.02 -3.37 13.38
C THR A 173 -13.53 -3.06 13.37
N VAL A 174 -12.83 -3.48 14.44
CA VAL A 174 -11.36 -3.42 14.54
C VAL A 174 -10.82 -4.74 13.97
N TYR A 175 -10.02 -4.65 12.91
CA TYR A 175 -9.41 -5.81 12.29
C TYR A 175 -7.89 -5.82 12.50
N ASN A 176 -7.38 -6.94 13.07
CA ASN A 176 -5.95 -7.19 13.24
C ASN A 176 -5.55 -8.36 12.33
N PRO A 177 -4.84 -8.14 11.21
CA PRO A 177 -4.48 -9.20 10.27
C PRO A 177 -3.46 -10.22 10.83
N GLN A 178 -2.84 -9.95 11.98
CA GLN A 178 -1.88 -10.85 12.64
C GLN A 178 -2.50 -11.68 13.78
N GLY A 179 -3.81 -11.55 14.01
CA GLY A 179 -4.51 -12.27 15.06
C GLY A 179 -4.80 -13.72 14.68
N ARG A 180 -3.85 -14.60 14.92
CA ARG A 180 -4.22 -15.97 15.35
C ARG A 180 -4.62 -15.84 16.82
N ASN A 181 -5.88 -16.23 17.13
CA ASN A 181 -6.31 -16.47 18.49
C ASN A 181 -5.38 -17.45 19.19
#